data_1562acfb8cde954299c8dd72072a8c40
#
_entry.id   1562acfb8cde954299c8dd72072a8c40
#
_cell.length_a   1.000
_cell.length_b   1.000
_cell.length_c   1.000
_cell.angle_alpha   90.00
_cell.angle_beta   90.00
_cell.angle_gamma   90.00
#
_symmetry.space_group_name_H-M   'P 1'
#
loop_
_entity.id
_entity.type
_entity.pdbx_description
1 polymer ?
#
loop_
_entity_poly.entity_id
_entity_poly.type
_entity_poly.pdbx_seq_one_letter_code
_entity_poly.pdbx_strand_id
1 'polypeptide(L)'
;MSLKLTTALPLRALCEPLARAGPHRLSVVPFVPVLARNAPARHFWRSPPPPAASPAHQEHLVHDATNKGQLDGKPAKHVAVNIDGDPRVFDTIFLRDSCTCPQCVDPHSKQKLFQTSDIPQTLQGSCRTVVDEERGWSIEVEWENDVPGYGPEHRTRHSIDWLRRALNTELELRGGVRSDDRVLWDKERITKDNKWVDYKDYMAEDGVLFDALSHLHKYGLLFLRNVPESEQSVVDIAGRIGTLKDTFYGRTWDVKSKPEAENIAYTQQFLGLHMDLLYTSNPPHLQLLHSLRARAPRGESFFSDSFYAAHRLHVSSAFHFRTLCTFPVTYHYHHPNYHYHFTRPTIELFPYPKYSEPTNLAINRINWSPPFQGPFEARIGGENQTALGNYLAAAHAFEKLLSAEENLYEYRLEEGECVIFDNRRVLHARRAFDASKGERWLKGAYVDDDVFFSKLRVLEERYRGKWTAEGVVRHAVK
;
A
#
# COMPACT_ATOMS: atom_id res chain seq x y z
N MET A 1 54.00 -39.87 -21.42
CA MET A 1 54.69 -38.74 -22.10
C MET A 1 54.56 -37.51 -21.23
N SER A 2 55.65 -37.03 -20.78
CA SER A 2 55.91 -35.98 -19.78
C SER A 2 55.99 -34.63 -20.47
N LEU A 3 55.48 -33.55 -19.85
CA LEU A 3 55.92 -32.14 -20.02
C LEU A 3 55.20 -31.28 -18.99
N LYS A 4 55.87 -30.98 -17.96
CA LYS A 4 56.70 -29.84 -17.49
C LYS A 4 55.88 -28.63 -17.06
N LEU A 5 55.95 -28.41 -15.74
CA LEU A 5 55.71 -27.16 -14.99
C LEU A 5 56.50 -26.00 -15.56
N THR A 6 55.90 -24.79 -15.55
CA THR A 6 56.63 -23.52 -15.53
C THR A 6 56.06 -22.57 -14.46
N THR A 7 56.95 -22.13 -13.69
CA THR A 7 57.10 -21.33 -12.49
C THR A 7 56.34 -20.00 -12.46
N ALA A 8 55.83 -19.70 -11.25
CA ALA A 8 55.32 -18.42 -10.82
C ALA A 8 56.43 -17.41 -10.49
N LEU A 9 56.19 -16.12 -10.77
CA LEU A 9 56.99 -15.00 -10.26
C LEU A 9 56.07 -14.14 -9.36
N PRO A 10 56.58 -13.61 -8.23
CA PRO A 10 55.80 -12.83 -7.30
C PRO A 10 55.86 -11.33 -7.61
N LEU A 11 54.73 -10.66 -7.63
CA LEU A 11 54.61 -9.20 -7.61
C LEU A 11 54.70 -8.68 -6.17
N ARG A 12 55.79 -7.94 -5.89
CA ARG A 12 56.00 -7.15 -4.68
C ARG A 12 55.13 -5.89 -4.77
N ALA A 13 54.31 -5.65 -3.75
CA ALA A 13 53.64 -4.41 -3.51
C ALA A 13 54.63 -3.38 -2.91
N LEU A 14 54.66 -2.19 -3.49
CA LEU A 14 55.27 -0.99 -2.94
C LEU A 14 54.22 -0.26 -2.09
N CYS A 15 54.41 -0.26 -0.78
CA CYS A 15 53.76 0.64 0.15
C CYS A 15 54.72 1.79 0.47
N GLU A 16 54.38 3.02 0.11
CA GLU A 16 54.94 4.22 0.73
C GLU A 16 53.93 4.85 1.70
N PRO A 17 54.37 5.37 2.86
CA PRO A 17 53.50 5.92 3.86
C PRO A 17 53.23 7.42 3.65
N LEU A 18 51.97 7.80 3.57
CA LEU A 18 51.54 9.21 3.62
C LEU A 18 51.42 9.72 5.05
N ALA A 19 51.94 10.93 5.21
CA ALA A 19 52.24 11.65 6.42
C ALA A 19 50.99 11.96 7.31
N ARG A 20 51.27 12.03 8.61
CA ARG A 20 50.40 12.46 9.70
C ARG A 20 49.87 13.88 9.50
N ALA A 21 48.53 14.06 9.53
CA ALA A 21 47.91 15.33 9.86
C ALA A 21 47.35 15.24 11.29
N GLY A 22 47.60 16.27 12.09
CA GLY A 22 47.27 16.33 13.52
C GLY A 22 45.78 16.54 13.84
N PRO A 23 45.38 16.40 15.10
CA PRO A 23 43.98 16.38 15.50
C PRO A 23 43.40 17.79 15.62
N HIS A 24 42.37 18.08 14.87
CA HIS A 24 41.48 19.23 15.14
C HIS A 24 40.55 18.95 16.33
N ARG A 25 40.71 19.78 17.36
CA ARG A 25 39.80 19.81 18.54
C ARG A 25 38.41 20.25 18.09
N LEU A 26 37.44 19.35 18.25
CA LEU A 26 36.02 19.73 18.25
C LEU A 26 35.60 20.18 19.65
N SER A 27 35.17 21.43 19.76
CA SER A 27 34.60 22.03 20.96
C SER A 27 33.22 21.44 21.24
N VAL A 28 33.10 20.80 22.41
CA VAL A 28 31.84 20.28 22.92
C VAL A 28 31.07 21.45 23.57
N VAL A 29 29.87 21.75 23.05
CA VAL A 29 28.92 22.66 23.69
C VAL A 29 28.06 21.82 24.63
N PRO A 30 27.93 22.19 25.93
CA PRO A 30 27.12 21.41 26.87
C PRO A 30 25.63 21.62 26.63
N PHE A 31 24.92 20.50 26.54
CA PHE A 31 23.45 20.44 26.47
C PHE A 31 22.87 20.64 27.87
N VAL A 32 22.05 21.68 28.06
CA VAL A 32 21.28 21.93 29.29
C VAL A 32 19.91 21.24 29.14
N PRO A 33 19.50 20.34 30.05
CA PRO A 33 18.18 19.75 29.97
C PRO A 33 17.12 20.72 30.49
N VAL A 34 16.15 21.07 29.65
CA VAL A 34 14.93 21.76 30.02
C VAL A 34 13.97 20.75 30.67
N LEU A 35 13.70 20.94 31.94
CA LEU A 35 12.68 20.21 32.71
C LEU A 35 11.29 20.54 32.15
N ALA A 36 10.62 19.58 31.54
CA ALA A 36 9.23 19.69 31.16
C ALA A 36 8.32 19.61 32.40
N ARG A 37 7.56 20.66 32.65
CA ARG A 37 6.51 20.71 33.67
C ARG A 37 5.30 19.87 33.18
N ASN A 38 4.82 18.98 34.02
CA ASN A 38 3.59 18.20 33.87
C ASN A 38 2.38 19.13 33.69
N ALA A 39 1.69 19.00 32.56
CA ALA A 39 0.35 19.52 32.35
C ALA A 39 -0.66 18.36 32.39
N PRO A 40 -1.84 18.52 33.01
CA PRO A 40 -2.82 17.44 33.14
C PRO A 40 -3.49 17.12 31.82
N ALA A 41 -3.72 15.81 31.58
CA ALA A 41 -4.43 15.30 30.42
C ALA A 41 -5.87 15.86 30.37
N ARG A 42 -6.17 16.65 29.34
CA ARG A 42 -7.53 17.06 29.00
C ARG A 42 -8.18 15.97 28.15
N HIS A 43 -9.24 15.35 28.64
CA HIS A 43 -10.16 14.52 27.88
C HIS A 43 -10.82 15.36 26.78
N PHE A 44 -10.47 15.13 25.52
CA PHE A 44 -11.21 15.67 24.38
C PHE A 44 -12.44 14.77 24.13
N TRP A 45 -13.59 15.28 24.54
CA TRP A 45 -14.87 14.81 24.03
C TRP A 45 -14.93 15.20 22.54
N ARG A 46 -15.04 14.22 21.66
CA ARG A 46 -15.37 14.49 20.26
C ARG A 46 -16.84 14.92 20.22
N SER A 47 -17.08 16.16 19.88
CA SER A 47 -18.41 16.63 19.50
C SER A 47 -18.87 15.86 18.25
N PRO A 48 -20.16 15.50 18.13
CA PRO A 48 -20.69 14.94 16.90
C PRO A 48 -20.48 15.95 15.74
N PRO A 49 -20.29 15.48 14.50
CA PRO A 49 -20.16 16.37 13.36
C PRO A 49 -21.41 17.25 13.26
N PRO A 50 -21.26 18.53 12.91
CA PRO A 50 -22.41 19.40 12.72
C PRO A 50 -23.33 18.83 11.64
N PRO A 51 -24.64 18.99 11.76
CA PRO A 51 -25.59 18.58 10.73
C PRO A 51 -25.22 19.28 9.41
N ALA A 52 -25.41 18.58 8.29
CA ALA A 52 -25.16 19.12 6.97
C ALA A 52 -25.88 20.48 6.83
N ALA A 53 -25.12 21.51 6.47
CA ALA A 53 -25.67 22.84 6.28
C ALA A 53 -26.79 22.82 5.25
N SER A 54 -27.90 23.47 5.56
CA SER A 54 -29.04 23.61 4.63
C SER A 54 -28.60 24.38 3.37
N PRO A 55 -29.28 24.24 2.23
CA PRO A 55 -28.93 24.94 0.98
C PRO A 55 -28.76 26.45 1.13
N ALA A 56 -29.50 27.09 2.03
CA ALA A 56 -29.40 28.52 2.30
C ALA A 56 -28.05 28.93 2.96
N HIS A 57 -27.38 28.03 3.68
CA HIS A 57 -26.06 28.29 4.25
C HIS A 57 -24.95 28.19 3.21
N GLN A 58 -25.17 27.43 2.12
CA GLN A 58 -24.20 27.31 1.03
C GLN A 58 -24.16 28.56 0.14
N GLU A 59 -25.27 29.29 -0.02
CA GLU A 59 -25.30 30.55 -0.78
C GLU A 59 -24.39 31.62 -0.18
N HIS A 60 -24.29 31.71 1.13
CA HIS A 60 -23.42 32.71 1.80
C HIS A 60 -21.93 32.37 1.70
N LEU A 61 -21.54 31.13 1.53
CA LEU A 61 -20.16 30.70 1.45
C LEU A 61 -19.50 30.99 0.10
N VAL A 62 -20.30 31.17 -0.95
CA VAL A 62 -19.81 31.29 -2.34
C VAL A 62 -19.78 32.75 -2.83
N HIS A 63 -20.55 33.65 -2.22
CA HIS A 63 -20.59 35.07 -2.65
C HIS A 63 -19.28 35.82 -2.49
N ASP A 64 -18.36 35.38 -1.64
CA ASP A 64 -17.07 36.04 -1.42
C ASP A 64 -15.92 35.53 -2.32
N ALA A 65 -16.17 34.49 -3.14
CA ALA A 65 -15.17 33.93 -4.07
C ALA A 65 -14.89 34.83 -5.26
N THR A 66 -15.67 35.88 -5.47
CA THR A 66 -15.70 36.63 -6.72
C THR A 66 -14.66 37.73 -6.86
N ASN A 67 -13.85 38.10 -5.86
CA ASN A 67 -13.05 39.30 -6.04
C ASN A 67 -11.70 39.44 -5.33
N LYS A 68 -11.13 38.39 -4.74
CA LYS A 68 -9.77 38.52 -4.16
C LYS A 68 -8.65 37.88 -4.98
N GLY A 69 -8.97 37.31 -6.15
CA GLY A 69 -7.98 36.91 -7.16
C GLY A 69 -7.64 38.01 -8.15
N GLN A 70 -8.37 39.12 -8.15
CA GLN A 70 -8.10 40.33 -8.94
C GLN A 70 -7.50 41.40 -8.03
N LEU A 71 -6.23 41.31 -7.75
CA LEU A 71 -5.44 42.48 -7.45
C LEU A 71 -5.29 43.27 -8.77
N ASP A 72 -6.06 44.34 -8.91
CA ASP A 72 -5.96 45.35 -9.98
C ASP A 72 -6.29 44.90 -11.41
N GLY A 73 -7.25 43.96 -11.62
CA GLY A 73 -7.67 43.61 -12.99
C GLY A 73 -6.61 42.87 -13.81
N LYS A 74 -5.51 42.43 -13.21
CA LYS A 74 -4.47 41.61 -13.86
C LYS A 74 -4.71 40.16 -13.67
N PRO A 75 -4.54 39.35 -14.71
CA PRO A 75 -4.64 37.89 -14.62
C PRO A 75 -3.63 37.35 -13.57
N ALA A 76 -4.08 36.41 -12.76
CA ALA A 76 -3.30 35.86 -11.65
C ALA A 76 -2.78 34.46 -11.93
N LYS A 77 -1.60 34.16 -11.38
CA LYS A 77 -1.04 32.79 -11.38
C LYS A 77 -1.73 31.88 -10.36
N HIS A 78 -2.56 32.44 -9.50
CA HIS A 78 -3.25 31.72 -8.44
C HIS A 78 -4.70 32.17 -8.35
N VAL A 79 -5.60 31.24 -8.10
CA VAL A 79 -7.03 31.48 -7.90
C VAL A 79 -7.36 31.21 -6.46
N ALA A 80 -7.93 32.19 -5.77
CA ALA A 80 -8.43 32.00 -4.41
C ALA A 80 -9.90 31.60 -4.47
N VAL A 81 -10.25 30.51 -3.79
CA VAL A 81 -11.61 29.97 -3.68
C VAL A 81 -11.95 29.81 -2.21
N ASN A 82 -13.13 30.32 -1.81
CA ASN A 82 -13.61 30.08 -0.45
C ASN A 82 -14.24 28.67 -0.38
N ILE A 83 -13.66 27.80 0.45
CA ILE A 83 -14.15 26.46 0.70
C ILE A 83 -14.46 26.33 2.18
N ASP A 84 -15.74 26.13 2.51
CA ASP A 84 -16.23 25.95 3.88
C ASP A 84 -15.88 27.15 4.82
N GLY A 85 -15.86 28.36 4.28
CA GLY A 85 -15.53 29.58 5.01
C GLY A 85 -14.03 29.95 5.02
N ASP A 86 -13.16 29.04 4.55
CA ASP A 86 -11.71 29.26 4.50
C ASP A 86 -11.25 29.59 3.06
N PRO A 87 -10.50 30.68 2.84
CA PRO A 87 -9.89 30.97 1.54
C PRO A 87 -8.78 29.97 1.25
N ARG A 88 -8.90 29.24 0.14
CA ARG A 88 -7.91 28.29 -0.37
C ARG A 88 -7.36 28.81 -1.68
N VAL A 89 -6.06 28.65 -1.89
CA VAL A 89 -5.34 29.15 -3.07
C VAL A 89 -4.95 27.97 -3.94
N PHE A 90 -5.33 28.02 -5.20
CA PHE A 90 -5.01 27.00 -6.21
C PHE A 90 -4.12 27.61 -7.29
N ASP A 91 -3.11 26.86 -7.71
CA ASP A 91 -2.27 27.20 -8.86
C ASP A 91 -3.09 27.10 -10.16
N THR A 92 -2.91 28.08 -11.06
CA THR A 92 -3.60 28.08 -12.36
C THR A 92 -3.20 26.88 -13.23
N ILE A 93 -1.92 26.44 -13.14
CA ILE A 93 -1.44 25.25 -13.85
C ILE A 93 -2.19 24.00 -13.36
N PHE A 94 -2.35 23.84 -12.04
CA PHE A 94 -3.11 22.73 -11.45
C PHE A 94 -4.56 22.71 -11.97
N LEU A 95 -5.25 23.86 -11.93
CA LEU A 95 -6.64 23.95 -12.41
C LEU A 95 -6.75 23.65 -13.90
N ARG A 96 -5.81 24.17 -14.71
CA ARG A 96 -5.81 23.93 -16.16
C ARG A 96 -5.51 22.47 -16.52
N ASP A 97 -4.50 21.91 -15.86
CA ASP A 97 -4.06 20.53 -16.09
C ASP A 97 -5.15 19.51 -15.75
N SER A 98 -5.98 19.82 -14.78
CA SER A 98 -7.08 18.98 -14.29
C SER A 98 -8.39 19.19 -15.07
N CYS A 99 -8.39 19.90 -16.18
CA CYS A 99 -9.60 20.11 -16.99
C CYS A 99 -10.13 18.79 -17.55
N THR A 100 -11.42 18.51 -17.35
CA THR A 100 -12.10 17.27 -17.81
C THR A 100 -13.08 17.50 -18.97
N CYS A 101 -13.09 18.70 -19.59
CA CYS A 101 -13.99 18.96 -20.71
C CYS A 101 -13.66 18.06 -21.92
N PRO A 102 -14.59 17.86 -22.87
CA PRO A 102 -14.37 16.99 -24.04
C PRO A 102 -13.23 17.42 -24.97
N GLN A 103 -12.79 18.69 -24.91
CA GLN A 103 -11.60 19.16 -25.62
C GLN A 103 -10.30 18.77 -24.94
N CYS A 104 -10.31 18.54 -23.63
CA CYS A 104 -9.14 18.20 -22.83
C CYS A 104 -9.01 16.71 -22.52
N VAL A 105 -10.13 16.00 -22.48
CA VAL A 105 -10.19 14.56 -22.18
C VAL A 105 -11.12 13.91 -23.21
N ASP A 106 -10.60 12.92 -23.91
CA ASP A 106 -11.38 12.15 -24.86
C ASP A 106 -12.57 11.46 -24.18
N PRO A 107 -13.81 11.63 -24.68
CA PRO A 107 -15.00 11.12 -24.00
C PRO A 107 -15.11 9.59 -24.00
N HIS A 108 -14.39 8.88 -24.87
CA HIS A 108 -14.43 7.43 -24.97
C HIS A 108 -13.27 6.77 -24.20
N SER A 109 -12.03 7.14 -24.54
CA SER A 109 -10.84 6.59 -23.88
C SER A 109 -10.61 7.15 -22.49
N LYS A 110 -11.23 8.29 -22.14
CA LYS A 110 -10.99 9.03 -20.90
C LYS A 110 -9.54 9.48 -20.71
N GLN A 111 -8.80 9.57 -21.80
CA GLN A 111 -7.41 9.98 -21.80
C GLN A 111 -7.28 11.47 -22.12
N LYS A 112 -6.26 12.10 -21.55
CA LYS A 112 -5.92 13.51 -21.76
C LYS A 112 -5.47 13.74 -23.21
N LEU A 113 -5.95 14.81 -23.83
CA LEU A 113 -5.66 15.18 -25.22
C LEU A 113 -4.53 16.22 -25.38
N PHE A 114 -3.90 16.64 -24.30
CA PHE A 114 -2.73 17.52 -24.26
C PHE A 114 -1.74 17.04 -23.22
N GLN A 115 -0.51 17.51 -23.28
CA GLN A 115 0.51 17.20 -22.28
C GLN A 115 0.57 18.31 -21.22
N THR A 116 0.84 17.96 -19.96
CA THR A 116 1.05 18.94 -18.88
C THR A 116 2.16 19.93 -19.22
N SER A 117 3.19 19.48 -19.97
CA SER A 117 4.29 20.31 -20.46
C SER A 117 3.89 21.34 -21.52
N ASP A 118 2.71 21.19 -22.16
CA ASP A 118 2.21 22.15 -23.16
C ASP A 118 1.60 23.40 -22.50
N ILE A 119 1.33 23.33 -21.18
CA ILE A 119 0.77 24.43 -20.44
C ILE A 119 1.83 25.54 -20.30
N PRO A 120 1.56 26.76 -20.78
CA PRO A 120 2.51 27.86 -20.66
C PRO A 120 2.82 28.20 -19.21
N GLN A 121 4.10 28.39 -18.88
CA GLN A 121 4.51 28.85 -17.54
C GLN A 121 3.96 30.24 -17.17
N THR A 122 3.53 30.98 -18.18
CA THR A 122 2.88 32.30 -18.05
C THR A 122 1.37 32.22 -18.00
N LEU A 123 0.80 31.00 -17.90
CA LEU A 123 -0.65 30.79 -17.85
C LEU A 123 -1.27 31.66 -16.74
N GLN A 124 -2.30 32.37 -17.12
CA GLN A 124 -3.09 33.20 -16.24
C GLN A 124 -4.56 32.95 -16.52
N GLY A 125 -5.40 33.16 -15.52
CA GLY A 125 -6.83 32.96 -15.67
C GLY A 125 -7.66 33.84 -14.75
N SER A 126 -8.86 34.16 -15.19
CA SER A 126 -9.89 34.77 -14.39
C SER A 126 -10.93 33.73 -13.97
N CYS A 127 -11.37 33.78 -12.72
CA CYS A 127 -12.26 32.78 -12.15
C CYS A 127 -13.60 33.41 -11.77
N ARG A 128 -14.70 32.70 -12.05
CA ARG A 128 -16.03 33.02 -11.55
C ARG A 128 -16.70 31.81 -10.95
N THR A 129 -17.64 32.03 -10.04
CA THR A 129 -18.50 31.00 -9.49
C THR A 129 -19.68 30.75 -10.41
N VAL A 130 -20.01 29.50 -10.62
CA VAL A 130 -21.17 29.04 -11.42
C VAL A 130 -21.92 27.95 -10.64
N VAL A 131 -23.22 27.84 -10.89
CA VAL A 131 -24.05 26.72 -10.40
C VAL A 131 -24.33 25.82 -11.58
N ASP A 132 -23.97 24.55 -11.44
CA ASP A 132 -24.23 23.50 -12.41
C ASP A 132 -25.32 22.58 -11.84
N GLU A 133 -26.33 22.22 -12.64
CA GLU A 133 -27.43 21.37 -12.20
C GLU A 133 -26.96 19.95 -11.81
N GLU A 134 -25.91 19.45 -12.48
CA GLU A 134 -25.36 18.11 -12.24
C GLU A 134 -24.24 18.10 -11.18
N ARG A 135 -23.46 19.18 -11.10
CA ARG A 135 -22.22 19.26 -10.30
C ARG A 135 -22.32 20.17 -9.09
N GLY A 136 -23.43 20.90 -8.95
CA GLY A 136 -23.63 21.88 -7.90
C GLY A 136 -22.74 23.11 -8.06
N TRP A 137 -22.35 23.71 -6.93
CA TRP A 137 -21.44 24.86 -6.93
C TRP A 137 -20.09 24.51 -7.51
N SER A 138 -19.66 25.29 -8.50
CA SER A 138 -18.43 25.08 -9.27
C SER A 138 -17.74 26.40 -9.53
N ILE A 139 -16.43 26.37 -9.75
CA ILE A 139 -15.70 27.48 -10.35
C ILE A 139 -15.56 27.25 -11.85
N GLU A 140 -15.66 28.32 -12.61
CA GLU A 140 -15.31 28.35 -14.03
C GLU A 140 -14.12 29.28 -14.24
N VAL A 141 -13.08 28.80 -14.92
CA VAL A 141 -11.86 29.56 -15.18
C VAL A 141 -11.74 29.82 -16.66
N GLU A 142 -11.57 31.11 -17.02
CA GLU A 142 -11.21 31.60 -18.34
C GLU A 142 -9.71 31.77 -18.40
N TRP A 143 -9.09 31.30 -19.50
CA TRP A 143 -7.64 31.29 -19.61
C TRP A 143 -7.14 32.43 -20.51
N GLU A 144 -6.08 33.08 -20.08
CA GLU A 144 -5.19 33.85 -20.95
C GLU A 144 -3.96 32.99 -21.26
N ASN A 145 -3.47 32.99 -22.49
CA ASN A 145 -2.35 32.14 -22.90
C ASN A 145 -2.57 30.65 -22.61
N ASP A 146 -3.69 30.09 -23.04
CA ASP A 146 -3.97 28.66 -22.88
C ASP A 146 -2.98 27.77 -23.69
N VAL A 147 -3.09 26.47 -23.50
CA VAL A 147 -2.36 25.45 -24.27
C VAL A 147 -2.52 25.74 -25.78
N PRO A 148 -1.46 25.69 -26.59
CA PRO A 148 -1.56 25.91 -28.02
C PRO A 148 -2.62 25.02 -28.67
N GLY A 149 -3.49 25.63 -29.49
CA GLY A 149 -4.61 24.95 -30.17
C GLY A 149 -5.96 25.06 -29.46
N TYR A 150 -5.99 25.59 -28.23
CA TYR A 150 -7.24 25.91 -27.54
C TYR A 150 -7.64 27.37 -27.82
N GLY A 151 -8.90 27.57 -28.19
CA GLY A 151 -9.44 28.89 -28.46
C GLY A 151 -9.77 29.71 -27.20
N PRO A 152 -10.04 31.02 -27.34
CA PRO A 152 -10.36 31.89 -26.23
C PRO A 152 -11.70 31.54 -25.55
N GLU A 153 -12.52 30.69 -26.14
CA GLU A 153 -13.77 30.18 -25.59
C GLU A 153 -13.58 28.95 -24.68
N HIS A 154 -12.37 28.39 -24.62
CA HIS A 154 -12.11 27.25 -23.73
C HIS A 154 -12.24 27.67 -22.26
N ARG A 155 -13.02 26.91 -21.50
CA ARG A 155 -13.28 27.11 -20.08
C ARG A 155 -13.02 25.82 -19.31
N THR A 156 -12.41 25.96 -18.15
CA THR A 156 -12.25 24.85 -17.20
C THR A 156 -13.24 25.00 -16.08
N ARG A 157 -13.96 23.94 -15.75
CA ARG A 157 -14.92 23.91 -14.61
C ARG A 157 -14.51 22.86 -13.59
N HIS A 158 -14.52 23.26 -12.31
CA HIS A 158 -14.27 22.38 -11.18
C HIS A 158 -15.34 22.57 -10.11
N SER A 159 -15.96 21.49 -9.65
CA SER A 159 -16.88 21.58 -8.53
C SER A 159 -16.15 21.90 -7.23
N ILE A 160 -16.82 22.59 -6.32
CA ILE A 160 -16.28 22.91 -4.99
C ILE A 160 -15.93 21.61 -4.25
N ASP A 161 -16.73 20.56 -4.41
CA ASP A 161 -16.46 19.25 -3.82
C ASP A 161 -15.17 18.61 -4.35
N TRP A 162 -14.89 18.75 -5.64
CA TRP A 162 -13.63 18.30 -6.21
C TRP A 162 -12.44 19.09 -5.67
N LEU A 163 -12.55 20.41 -5.61
CA LEU A 163 -11.51 21.27 -5.04
C LEU A 163 -11.23 20.95 -3.58
N ARG A 164 -12.28 20.70 -2.77
CA ARG A 164 -12.14 20.27 -1.38
C ARG A 164 -11.34 19.00 -1.24
N ARG A 165 -11.57 18.02 -2.14
CA ARG A 165 -10.79 16.76 -2.16
C ARG A 165 -9.37 16.95 -2.64
N ALA A 166 -9.15 17.79 -3.64
CA ALA A 166 -7.80 18.09 -4.14
C ALA A 166 -6.87 18.67 -3.07
N LEU A 167 -7.43 19.24 -2.00
CA LEU A 167 -6.67 19.67 -0.82
C LEU A 167 -6.24 18.50 0.07
N ASN A 168 -6.81 17.31 -0.09
CA ASN A 168 -6.42 16.11 0.65
C ASN A 168 -5.29 15.38 -0.08
N THR A 169 -4.08 15.89 0.07
CA THR A 169 -2.87 15.40 -0.59
C THR A 169 -2.50 13.95 -0.25
N GLU A 170 -2.98 13.40 0.89
CA GLU A 170 -2.61 12.05 1.31
C GLU A 170 -3.11 10.96 0.37
N LEU A 171 -4.31 11.09 -0.19
CA LEU A 171 -4.87 10.10 -1.10
C LEU A 171 -4.09 10.03 -2.42
N GLU A 172 -3.73 11.18 -3.00
CA GLU A 172 -2.98 11.25 -4.24
C GLU A 172 -1.56 10.69 -4.09
N LEU A 173 -0.85 11.11 -3.04
CA LEU A 173 0.51 10.66 -2.77
C LEU A 173 0.61 9.17 -2.42
N ARG A 174 -0.48 8.56 -1.99
CA ARG A 174 -0.60 7.13 -1.71
C ARG A 174 -1.20 6.32 -2.88
N GLY A 175 -1.32 6.92 -4.06
CA GLY A 175 -1.93 6.27 -5.21
C GLY A 175 -3.41 5.94 -5.00
N GLY A 176 -4.13 6.76 -4.24
CA GLY A 176 -5.54 6.55 -3.94
C GLY A 176 -5.83 5.41 -2.95
N VAL A 177 -4.82 4.89 -2.24
CA VAL A 177 -5.02 3.85 -1.22
C VAL A 177 -5.40 4.50 0.11
N ARG A 178 -6.59 4.20 0.60
CA ARG A 178 -7.04 4.63 1.94
C ARG A 178 -6.40 3.77 3.01
N SER A 179 -5.39 4.29 3.70
CA SER A 179 -4.76 3.59 4.82
C SER A 179 -5.51 3.75 6.15
N ASP A 180 -6.34 4.78 6.26
CA ASP A 180 -7.19 5.08 7.41
C ASP A 180 -8.35 4.10 7.60
N ASP A 181 -8.78 3.40 6.54
CA ASP A 181 -9.78 2.33 6.63
C ASP A 181 -9.20 1.00 7.16
N ARG A 182 -7.87 0.87 7.27
CA ARG A 182 -7.23 -0.36 7.75
C ARG A 182 -7.40 -0.53 9.25
N VAL A 183 -7.82 -1.71 9.68
CA VAL A 183 -7.93 -2.11 11.08
C VAL A 183 -6.80 -3.05 11.43
N LEU A 184 -5.92 -2.60 12.31
CA LEU A 184 -4.88 -3.43 12.89
C LEU A 184 -5.50 -4.44 13.86
N TRP A 185 -5.01 -5.68 13.84
CA TRP A 185 -5.63 -6.74 14.64
C TRP A 185 -4.61 -7.65 15.34
N ASP A 186 -5.02 -8.11 16.50
CA ASP A 186 -4.49 -9.25 17.24
C ASP A 186 -5.47 -10.43 17.12
N LYS A 187 -5.15 -11.54 17.78
CA LYS A 187 -5.99 -12.76 17.80
C LYS A 187 -7.42 -12.50 18.24
N GLU A 188 -7.61 -11.74 19.32
CA GLU A 188 -8.94 -11.46 19.85
C GLU A 188 -9.78 -10.69 18.84
N ARG A 189 -9.20 -9.63 18.29
CA ARG A 189 -9.85 -8.76 17.31
C ARG A 189 -10.25 -9.51 16.05
N ILE A 190 -9.33 -10.27 15.45
CA ILE A 190 -9.64 -10.97 14.18
C ILE A 190 -10.59 -12.15 14.40
N THR A 191 -10.52 -12.83 15.57
CA THR A 191 -11.48 -13.89 15.89
C THR A 191 -12.91 -13.36 15.95
N LYS A 192 -13.10 -12.14 16.45
CA LYS A 192 -14.42 -11.48 16.51
C LYS A 192 -14.87 -10.94 15.15
N ASP A 193 -13.95 -10.30 14.42
CA ASP A 193 -14.28 -9.50 13.24
C ASP A 193 -14.10 -10.26 11.93
N ASN A 194 -13.53 -11.47 11.94
CA ASN A 194 -13.29 -12.27 10.74
C ASN A 194 -14.58 -12.50 9.94
N LYS A 195 -14.46 -12.49 8.62
CA LYS A 195 -15.60 -12.66 7.71
C LYS A 195 -15.51 -13.96 6.94
N TRP A 196 -16.62 -14.70 6.96
CA TRP A 196 -16.87 -15.87 6.14
C TRP A 196 -17.92 -15.54 5.09
N VAL A 197 -17.62 -15.85 3.83
CA VAL A 197 -18.52 -15.59 2.71
C VAL A 197 -18.85 -16.91 2.02
N ASP A 198 -20.10 -17.11 1.67
CA ASP A 198 -20.51 -18.27 0.88
C ASP A 198 -20.00 -18.12 -0.57
N TYR A 199 -19.43 -19.20 -1.13
CA TYR A 199 -18.89 -19.18 -2.49
C TYR A 199 -19.95 -18.79 -3.53
N LYS A 200 -21.18 -19.31 -3.41
CA LYS A 200 -22.24 -19.04 -4.36
C LYS A 200 -22.60 -17.56 -4.38
N ASP A 201 -22.74 -16.96 -3.20
CA ASP A 201 -23.08 -15.54 -3.08
C ASP A 201 -21.91 -14.66 -3.57
N TYR A 202 -20.68 -15.01 -3.21
CA TYR A 202 -19.47 -14.34 -3.71
C TYR A 202 -19.38 -14.34 -5.24
N MET A 203 -19.76 -15.46 -5.88
CA MET A 203 -19.71 -15.60 -7.34
C MET A 203 -20.88 -14.89 -8.04
N ALA A 204 -22.05 -14.85 -7.44
CA ALA A 204 -23.27 -14.36 -8.09
C ALA A 204 -23.49 -12.85 -7.89
N GLU A 205 -23.13 -12.30 -6.72
CA GLU A 205 -23.57 -10.97 -6.30
C GLU A 205 -22.40 -9.98 -6.19
N ASP A 206 -22.44 -8.90 -6.99
CA ASP A 206 -21.44 -7.82 -6.92
C ASP A 206 -21.45 -7.08 -5.58
N GLY A 207 -22.61 -6.99 -4.90
CA GLY A 207 -22.71 -6.40 -3.56
C GLY A 207 -21.95 -7.21 -2.51
N VAL A 208 -22.10 -8.54 -2.54
CA VAL A 208 -21.37 -9.46 -1.66
C VAL A 208 -19.85 -9.41 -1.97
N LEU A 209 -19.49 -9.35 -3.26
CA LEU A 209 -18.10 -9.16 -3.67
C LEU A 209 -17.52 -7.85 -3.12
N PHE A 210 -18.27 -6.74 -3.23
CA PHE A 210 -17.84 -5.45 -2.71
C PHE A 210 -17.60 -5.48 -1.19
N ASP A 211 -18.50 -6.07 -0.44
CA ASP A 211 -18.37 -6.26 1.00
C ASP A 211 -17.18 -7.15 1.37
N ALA A 212 -16.94 -8.21 0.59
CA ALA A 212 -15.82 -9.12 0.76
C ALA A 212 -14.48 -8.41 0.51
N LEU A 213 -14.34 -7.69 -0.61
CA LEU A 213 -13.12 -6.96 -0.95
C LEU A 213 -12.87 -5.77 -0.01
N SER A 214 -13.92 -5.09 0.44
CA SER A 214 -13.81 -4.03 1.46
C SER A 214 -13.32 -4.59 2.79
N HIS A 215 -13.81 -5.76 3.21
CA HIS A 215 -13.32 -6.45 4.41
C HIS A 215 -11.85 -6.88 4.24
N LEU A 216 -11.51 -7.46 3.10
CA LEU A 216 -10.15 -7.88 2.78
C LEU A 216 -9.17 -6.69 2.80
N HIS A 217 -9.56 -5.54 2.24
CA HIS A 217 -8.77 -4.31 2.33
C HIS A 217 -8.57 -3.85 3.78
N LYS A 218 -9.64 -3.93 4.58
CA LYS A 218 -9.66 -3.46 5.96
C LYS A 218 -8.82 -4.33 6.91
N TYR A 219 -8.94 -5.65 6.80
CA TYR A 219 -8.33 -6.62 7.72
C TYR A 219 -7.17 -7.41 7.10
N GLY A 220 -7.07 -7.46 5.78
CA GLY A 220 -6.07 -8.26 5.07
C GLY A 220 -6.35 -9.76 5.07
N LEU A 221 -7.49 -10.22 5.56
CA LEU A 221 -7.85 -11.64 5.69
C LEU A 221 -9.33 -11.86 5.42
N LEU A 222 -9.67 -12.90 4.66
CA LEU A 222 -11.03 -13.26 4.27
C LEU A 222 -11.12 -14.78 4.05
N PHE A 223 -12.25 -15.38 4.42
CA PHE A 223 -12.51 -16.81 4.17
C PHE A 223 -13.76 -17.00 3.33
N LEU A 224 -13.72 -17.96 2.40
CA LEU A 224 -14.86 -18.46 1.69
C LEU A 224 -15.13 -19.92 2.09
N ARG A 225 -16.41 -20.28 2.15
CA ARG A 225 -16.89 -21.64 2.43
C ARG A 225 -17.76 -22.15 1.30
N ASN A 226 -18.04 -23.46 1.31
CA ASN A 226 -18.83 -24.13 0.29
C ASN A 226 -18.26 -23.98 -1.13
N VAL A 227 -16.94 -23.87 -1.22
CA VAL A 227 -16.21 -23.80 -2.50
C VAL A 227 -16.22 -25.18 -3.14
N PRO A 228 -16.66 -25.33 -4.41
CA PRO A 228 -16.66 -26.61 -5.09
C PRO A 228 -15.28 -27.28 -5.11
N GLU A 229 -15.26 -28.60 -4.99
CA GLU A 229 -14.05 -29.41 -5.03
C GLU A 229 -13.51 -29.50 -6.47
N SER A 230 -12.93 -28.40 -6.93
CA SER A 230 -12.36 -28.27 -8.26
C SER A 230 -11.13 -27.38 -8.23
N GLU A 231 -10.11 -27.74 -8.97
CA GLU A 231 -8.92 -26.88 -9.17
C GLU A 231 -9.29 -25.56 -9.85
N GLN A 232 -10.37 -25.54 -10.64
CA GLN A 232 -10.86 -24.35 -11.31
C GLN A 232 -11.46 -23.33 -10.31
N SER A 233 -11.96 -23.77 -9.16
CA SER A 233 -12.63 -22.89 -8.20
C SER A 233 -11.76 -21.74 -7.72
N VAL A 234 -10.45 -21.95 -7.47
CA VAL A 234 -9.53 -20.89 -7.09
C VAL A 234 -9.32 -19.87 -8.22
N VAL A 235 -9.34 -20.34 -9.47
CA VAL A 235 -9.26 -19.47 -10.66
C VAL A 235 -10.52 -18.63 -10.78
N ASP A 236 -11.68 -19.22 -10.56
CA ASP A 236 -12.98 -18.51 -10.65
C ASP A 236 -13.09 -17.45 -9.53
N ILE A 237 -12.70 -17.80 -8.29
CA ILE A 237 -12.67 -16.86 -7.16
C ILE A 237 -11.75 -15.68 -7.48
N ALA A 238 -10.50 -15.95 -7.89
CA ALA A 238 -9.55 -14.89 -8.25
C ALA A 238 -10.05 -14.08 -9.46
N GLY A 239 -10.68 -14.73 -10.45
CA GLY A 239 -11.27 -14.12 -11.64
C GLY A 239 -12.37 -13.10 -11.34
N ARG A 240 -13.10 -13.24 -10.23
CA ARG A 240 -14.06 -12.22 -9.76
C ARG A 240 -13.38 -10.92 -9.35
N ILE A 241 -12.16 -11.01 -8.82
CA ILE A 241 -11.33 -9.83 -8.52
C ILE A 241 -10.75 -9.27 -9.82
N GLY A 242 -10.14 -10.14 -10.64
CA GLY A 242 -9.62 -9.78 -11.94
C GLY A 242 -8.60 -10.80 -12.46
N THR A 243 -7.62 -10.34 -13.23
CA THR A 243 -6.61 -11.21 -13.82
C THR A 243 -5.67 -11.79 -12.76
N LEU A 244 -5.48 -13.11 -12.81
CA LEU A 244 -4.50 -13.80 -11.95
C LEU A 244 -3.09 -13.40 -12.36
N LYS A 245 -2.20 -13.27 -11.37
CA LYS A 245 -0.77 -13.10 -11.60
C LYS A 245 -0.16 -14.40 -12.08
N ASP A 246 0.46 -14.37 -13.25
CA ASP A 246 1.29 -15.47 -13.72
C ASP A 246 2.70 -15.39 -13.11
N THR A 247 3.22 -16.52 -12.66
CA THR A 247 4.53 -16.61 -12.02
C THR A 247 5.31 -17.79 -12.61
N PHE A 248 6.56 -17.97 -12.21
CA PHE A 248 7.33 -19.15 -12.62
C PHE A 248 6.79 -20.49 -12.05
N TYR A 249 5.88 -20.43 -11.06
CA TYR A 249 5.08 -21.58 -10.62
C TYR A 249 3.87 -21.83 -11.52
N GLY A 250 3.62 -20.97 -12.49
CA GLY A 250 2.43 -20.93 -13.33
C GLY A 250 1.34 -20.00 -12.77
N ARG A 251 0.20 -20.05 -13.41
CA ARG A 251 -0.99 -19.26 -13.07
C ARG A 251 -1.66 -19.72 -11.77
N THR A 252 -1.53 -21.03 -11.48
CA THR A 252 -1.91 -21.67 -10.23
C THR A 252 -0.85 -22.68 -9.83
N TRP A 253 -0.76 -23.02 -8.56
CA TRP A 253 0.18 -24.04 -8.09
C TRP A 253 -0.45 -24.93 -7.02
N ASP A 254 0.19 -26.08 -6.80
CA ASP A 254 -0.25 -27.08 -5.83
C ASP A 254 0.64 -27.03 -4.58
N VAL A 255 0.02 -26.96 -3.41
CA VAL A 255 0.69 -27.15 -2.12
C VAL A 255 0.36 -28.57 -1.65
N LYS A 256 1.19 -29.51 -2.11
CA LYS A 256 1.15 -30.94 -1.73
C LYS A 256 2.51 -31.34 -1.21
N SER A 257 2.55 -32.30 -0.28
CA SER A 257 3.81 -32.91 0.11
C SER A 257 4.38 -33.75 -1.04
N LYS A 258 5.64 -33.47 -1.43
CA LYS A 258 6.38 -34.18 -2.48
C LYS A 258 7.70 -34.68 -1.92
N PRO A 259 8.16 -35.90 -2.33
CA PRO A 259 9.56 -36.27 -2.17
C PRO A 259 10.47 -35.29 -2.92
N GLU A 260 11.65 -34.98 -2.39
CA GLU A 260 12.62 -34.06 -3.03
C GLU A 260 12.04 -32.71 -3.46
N ALA A 261 11.27 -32.09 -2.56
CA ALA A 261 10.57 -30.86 -2.84
C ALA A 261 11.53 -29.69 -3.12
N GLU A 262 11.32 -29.00 -4.23
CA GLU A 262 12.05 -27.77 -4.60
C GLU A 262 11.70 -26.54 -3.75
N ASN A 263 10.65 -26.64 -2.93
CA ASN A 263 10.22 -25.57 -2.03
C ASN A 263 9.79 -26.17 -0.70
N ILE A 264 10.16 -25.53 0.42
CA ILE A 264 9.78 -25.96 1.77
C ILE A 264 8.26 -26.05 1.96
N ALA A 265 7.48 -25.26 1.22
CA ALA A 265 6.01 -25.32 1.24
C ALA A 265 5.46 -26.67 0.76
N TYR A 266 6.23 -27.42 -0.05
CA TYR A 266 5.88 -28.75 -0.55
C TYR A 266 6.37 -29.91 0.34
N THR A 267 6.78 -29.59 1.55
CA THR A 267 7.17 -30.56 2.57
C THR A 267 6.08 -30.71 3.62
N GLN A 268 6.23 -31.68 4.51
CA GLN A 268 5.38 -31.84 5.70
C GLN A 268 5.89 -31.11 6.95
N GLN A 269 7.02 -30.41 6.85
CA GLN A 269 7.67 -29.74 7.95
C GLN A 269 6.92 -28.47 8.37
N PHE A 270 7.25 -27.96 9.57
CA PHE A 270 6.82 -26.65 10.00
C PHE A 270 7.32 -25.58 9.04
N LEU A 271 6.42 -24.72 8.60
CA LEU A 271 6.75 -23.55 7.80
C LEU A 271 6.37 -22.31 8.61
N GLY A 272 7.40 -21.57 9.06
CA GLY A 272 7.24 -20.38 9.88
C GLY A 272 6.57 -19.23 9.15
N LEU A 273 6.26 -18.17 9.89
CA LEU A 273 5.62 -16.96 9.36
C LEU A 273 6.44 -16.36 8.22
N HIS A 274 5.82 -16.21 7.05
CA HIS A 274 6.44 -15.68 5.85
C HIS A 274 5.44 -15.00 4.91
N MET A 275 5.98 -14.28 3.96
CA MET A 275 5.31 -13.76 2.77
C MET A 275 5.92 -14.40 1.53
N ASP A 276 5.11 -14.63 0.52
CA ASP A 276 5.54 -15.28 -0.71
C ASP A 276 6.18 -14.31 -1.70
N LEU A 277 7.14 -14.84 -2.49
CA LEU A 277 7.71 -14.22 -3.69
C LEU A 277 8.46 -12.89 -3.44
N LEU A 278 8.99 -12.65 -2.23
CA LEU A 278 9.74 -11.42 -1.91
C LEU A 278 11.02 -11.26 -2.72
N TYR A 279 11.49 -12.29 -3.36
CA TYR A 279 12.65 -12.29 -4.27
C TYR A 279 12.31 -11.80 -5.68
N THR A 280 11.06 -11.42 -5.96
CA THR A 280 10.64 -10.76 -7.21
C THR A 280 10.56 -9.24 -7.03
N SER A 281 10.67 -8.48 -8.11
CA SER A 281 10.52 -7.01 -8.07
C SER A 281 9.13 -6.58 -7.65
N ASN A 282 8.10 -7.30 -8.08
CA ASN A 282 6.71 -7.08 -7.71
C ASN A 282 6.10 -8.37 -7.11
N PRO A 283 6.24 -8.61 -5.78
CA PRO A 283 5.55 -9.69 -5.11
C PRO A 283 4.03 -9.52 -5.19
N PRO A 284 3.25 -10.63 -5.23
CA PRO A 284 1.80 -10.55 -5.32
C PRO A 284 1.18 -9.83 -4.11
N HIS A 285 0.08 -9.13 -4.36
CA HIS A 285 -0.69 -8.48 -3.31
C HIS A 285 -1.58 -9.48 -2.56
N LEU A 286 -2.39 -10.23 -3.30
CA LEU A 286 -3.24 -11.26 -2.70
C LEU A 286 -2.71 -12.65 -2.99
N GLN A 287 -2.84 -13.51 -1.98
CA GLN A 287 -2.68 -14.94 -2.10
C GLN A 287 -4.01 -15.61 -1.75
N LEU A 288 -4.39 -16.58 -2.57
CA LEU A 288 -5.55 -17.44 -2.38
C LEU A 288 -5.07 -18.87 -2.17
N LEU A 289 -5.63 -19.55 -1.17
CA LEU A 289 -5.37 -20.96 -0.92
C LEU A 289 -6.71 -21.68 -0.75
N HIS A 290 -7.08 -22.51 -1.73
CA HIS A 290 -8.28 -23.34 -1.71
C HIS A 290 -7.93 -24.75 -1.24
N SER A 291 -8.62 -25.23 -0.22
CA SER A 291 -8.44 -26.56 0.36
C SER A 291 -9.24 -27.62 -0.41
N LEU A 292 -8.54 -28.40 -1.22
CA LEU A 292 -9.11 -29.52 -1.98
C LEU A 292 -9.10 -30.81 -1.16
N ARG A 293 -8.09 -31.02 -0.30
CA ARG A 293 -7.97 -32.16 0.62
C ARG A 293 -7.39 -31.70 1.95
N ALA A 294 -8.02 -32.12 3.04
CA ALA A 294 -7.62 -31.78 4.41
C ALA A 294 -7.68 -33.00 5.35
N ARG A 295 -7.27 -34.20 4.85
CA ARG A 295 -7.41 -35.48 5.57
C ARG A 295 -6.25 -35.77 6.50
N ALA A 296 -5.09 -35.13 6.31
CA ALA A 296 -3.96 -35.26 7.21
C ALA A 296 -4.30 -34.63 8.58
N PRO A 297 -3.94 -35.27 9.70
CA PRO A 297 -4.09 -34.64 11.01
C PRO A 297 -3.09 -33.51 11.16
N ARG A 298 -3.48 -32.45 11.90
CA ARG A 298 -2.73 -31.19 12.03
C ARG A 298 -2.61 -30.42 10.71
N GLY A 299 -1.57 -29.60 10.58
CA GLY A 299 -1.36 -28.78 9.37
C GLY A 299 -2.21 -27.51 9.39
N GLU A 300 -2.56 -27.03 10.60
CA GLU A 300 -3.25 -25.78 10.82
C GLU A 300 -2.44 -24.64 10.18
N SER A 301 -3.13 -23.73 9.50
CA SER A 301 -2.59 -22.47 9.04
C SER A 301 -2.73 -21.45 10.15
N PHE A 302 -1.76 -20.57 10.31
CA PHE A 302 -1.87 -19.43 11.20
C PHE A 302 -1.40 -18.16 10.54
N PHE A 303 -1.99 -17.05 10.96
CA PHE A 303 -1.86 -15.74 10.35
C PHE A 303 -1.49 -14.71 11.41
N SER A 304 -0.68 -13.72 11.03
CA SER A 304 -0.28 -12.61 11.89
C SER A 304 -0.35 -11.29 11.11
N ASP A 305 -0.99 -10.26 11.70
CA ASP A 305 -1.00 -8.92 11.13
C ASP A 305 0.34 -8.22 11.37
N SER A 306 1.19 -8.21 10.38
CA SER A 306 2.51 -7.59 10.48
C SER A 306 2.44 -6.06 10.62
N PHE A 307 1.36 -5.41 10.20
CA PHE A 307 1.17 -3.98 10.42
C PHE A 307 0.88 -3.68 11.90
N TYR A 308 0.10 -4.54 12.56
CA TYR A 308 -0.09 -4.47 14.01
C TYR A 308 1.23 -4.65 14.76
N ALA A 309 2.00 -5.68 14.41
CA ALA A 309 3.31 -5.92 15.01
C ALA A 309 4.28 -4.76 14.76
N ALA A 310 4.31 -4.19 13.55
CA ALA A 310 5.14 -3.03 13.23
C ALA A 310 4.72 -1.77 14.00
N HIS A 311 3.41 -1.55 14.17
CA HIS A 311 2.90 -0.47 15.02
C HIS A 311 3.33 -0.66 16.49
N ARG A 312 3.21 -1.86 17.04
CA ARG A 312 3.67 -2.20 18.39
C ARG A 312 5.18 -1.98 18.54
N LEU A 313 5.96 -2.38 17.54
CA LEU A 313 7.40 -2.14 17.52
C LEU A 313 7.73 -0.64 17.50
N HIS A 314 7.03 0.16 16.71
CA HIS A 314 7.24 1.61 16.70
C HIS A 314 6.99 2.24 18.06
N VAL A 315 5.90 1.85 18.73
CA VAL A 315 5.55 2.35 20.07
C VAL A 315 6.60 1.93 21.11
N SER A 316 7.10 0.70 21.03
CA SER A 316 8.08 0.17 22.02
C SER A 316 9.51 0.60 21.72
N SER A 317 9.88 0.75 20.45
CA SER A 317 11.24 1.15 20.01
C SER A 317 11.23 1.79 18.63
N ALA A 318 11.14 3.12 18.58
CA ALA A 318 11.27 3.88 17.32
C ALA A 318 12.61 3.62 16.62
N PHE A 319 13.68 3.30 17.36
CA PHE A 319 14.98 2.95 16.79
C PHE A 319 14.91 1.63 16.00
N HIS A 320 14.36 0.56 16.57
CA HIS A 320 14.20 -0.73 15.89
C HIS A 320 13.28 -0.59 14.67
N PHE A 321 12.16 0.13 14.81
CA PHE A 321 11.26 0.39 13.70
C PHE A 321 11.98 1.08 12.54
N ARG A 322 12.72 2.16 12.81
CA ARG A 322 13.48 2.90 11.79
C ARG A 322 14.54 2.02 11.14
N THR A 323 15.22 1.18 11.93
CA THR A 323 16.21 0.21 11.41
C THR A 323 15.56 -0.72 10.39
N LEU A 324 14.36 -1.25 10.67
CA LEU A 324 13.63 -2.11 9.73
C LEU A 324 13.13 -1.35 8.48
N CYS A 325 12.95 -0.03 8.55
CA CYS A 325 12.58 0.79 7.40
C CYS A 325 13.77 1.11 6.48
N THR A 326 15.01 1.06 6.99
CA THR A 326 16.17 1.57 6.26
C THR A 326 17.18 0.50 5.89
N PHE A 327 17.27 -0.58 6.68
CA PHE A 327 18.22 -1.65 6.42
C PHE A 327 17.74 -2.54 5.26
N PRO A 328 18.53 -2.69 4.18
CA PRO A 328 18.16 -3.49 3.03
C PRO A 328 18.38 -4.99 3.30
N VAL A 329 17.33 -5.78 3.13
CA VAL A 329 17.34 -7.25 3.23
C VAL A 329 17.24 -7.85 1.84
N THR A 330 18.09 -8.80 1.55
CA THR A 330 18.08 -9.55 0.29
C THR A 330 17.21 -10.79 0.43
N TYR A 331 16.37 -11.02 -0.56
CA TYR A 331 15.60 -12.26 -0.75
C TYR A 331 16.05 -12.91 -2.05
N HIS A 332 16.20 -14.22 -2.05
CA HIS A 332 16.61 -14.97 -3.23
C HIS A 332 15.89 -16.31 -3.36
N TYR A 333 15.77 -16.78 -4.58
CA TYR A 333 15.36 -18.12 -4.93
C TYR A 333 16.32 -18.62 -6.02
N HIS A 334 17.21 -19.52 -5.65
CA HIS A 334 18.28 -20.00 -6.52
C HIS A 334 18.14 -21.49 -6.75
N HIS A 335 17.77 -21.86 -7.97
CA HIS A 335 17.65 -23.21 -8.49
C HIS A 335 18.32 -23.33 -9.87
N PRO A 336 18.60 -24.52 -10.39
CA PRO A 336 19.29 -24.66 -11.67
C PRO A 336 18.68 -23.89 -12.84
N ASN A 337 17.36 -23.71 -12.85
CA ASN A 337 16.63 -23.02 -13.92
C ASN A 337 16.14 -21.63 -13.54
N TYR A 338 16.31 -21.19 -12.28
CA TYR A 338 15.78 -19.93 -11.78
C TYR A 338 16.74 -19.29 -10.80
N HIS A 339 17.01 -18.00 -11.00
CA HIS A 339 17.77 -17.19 -10.07
C HIS A 339 17.08 -15.84 -9.88
N TYR A 340 16.10 -15.83 -8.98
CA TYR A 340 15.42 -14.61 -8.56
C TYR A 340 16.14 -14.00 -7.37
N HIS A 341 16.28 -12.69 -7.40
CA HIS A 341 17.00 -11.94 -6.37
C HIS A 341 16.43 -10.53 -6.31
N PHE A 342 16.05 -10.09 -5.11
CA PHE A 342 15.59 -8.73 -4.88
C PHE A 342 15.93 -8.26 -3.48
N THR A 343 16.26 -6.95 -3.35
CA THR A 343 16.62 -6.34 -2.06
C THR A 343 15.62 -5.25 -1.71
N ARG A 344 15.12 -5.29 -0.47
CA ARG A 344 14.15 -4.33 0.06
C ARG A 344 14.22 -4.24 1.58
N PRO A 345 13.81 -3.12 2.22
CA PRO A 345 13.71 -3.05 3.67
C PRO A 345 12.57 -3.95 4.19
N THR A 346 12.62 -4.33 5.47
CA THR A 346 11.54 -5.11 6.09
C THR A 346 10.24 -4.34 6.15
N ILE A 347 10.28 -3.02 6.42
CA ILE A 347 9.12 -2.14 6.48
C ILE A 347 9.24 -1.09 5.37
N GLU A 348 8.29 -1.05 4.47
CA GLU A 348 8.16 -0.01 3.45
C GLU A 348 7.07 0.98 3.88
N LEU A 349 7.41 2.25 3.94
CA LEU A 349 6.48 3.35 4.18
C LEU A 349 6.00 3.94 2.85
N PHE A 350 4.85 4.59 2.83
CA PHE A 350 4.46 5.41 1.69
C PHE A 350 5.48 6.53 1.47
N PRO A 351 5.76 6.89 0.21
CA PRO A 351 6.89 7.76 -0.13
C PRO A 351 6.77 9.20 0.39
N TYR A 352 5.60 9.64 0.77
CA TYR A 352 5.36 11.01 1.25
C TYR A 352 4.55 11.00 2.53
N PRO A 353 5.17 10.71 3.71
CA PRO A 353 4.46 10.86 4.97
C PRO A 353 4.16 12.34 5.22
N LYS A 354 2.98 12.64 5.73
CA LYS A 354 2.64 13.99 6.18
C LYS A 354 3.63 14.41 7.27
N TYR A 355 4.31 15.52 7.06
CA TYR A 355 5.34 16.03 7.99
C TYR A 355 4.79 16.39 9.39
N SER A 356 3.48 16.45 9.58
CA SER A 356 2.85 16.99 10.78
C SER A 356 2.42 15.97 11.83
N GLU A 357 2.38 14.66 11.50
CA GLU A 357 1.85 13.66 12.44
C GLU A 357 2.63 12.35 12.38
N PRO A 358 3.55 12.07 13.32
CA PRO A 358 4.24 10.79 13.40
C PRO A 358 3.34 9.63 13.88
N THR A 359 2.08 9.89 14.20
CA THR A 359 1.16 8.93 14.84
C THR A 359 0.42 8.02 13.86
N ASN A 360 0.27 8.39 12.59
CA ASN A 360 -0.26 7.52 11.55
C ASN A 360 0.89 6.96 10.72
N LEU A 361 1.46 5.86 11.20
CA LEU A 361 2.46 5.11 10.44
C LEU A 361 1.85 4.68 9.11
N ALA A 362 2.20 5.44 8.09
CA ALA A 362 1.81 5.12 6.72
C ALA A 362 2.61 3.92 6.22
N ILE A 363 2.41 2.75 6.84
CA ILE A 363 3.02 1.50 6.38
C ILE A 363 2.37 1.16 5.04
N ASN A 364 3.20 1.07 4.02
CA ASN A 364 2.77 0.64 2.70
C ASN A 364 2.75 -0.88 2.62
N ARG A 365 3.87 -1.52 2.98
CA ARG A 365 4.09 -2.97 2.84
C ARG A 365 5.06 -3.46 3.90
N ILE A 366 4.97 -4.74 4.23
CA ILE A 366 5.96 -5.47 5.01
C ILE A 366 6.62 -6.53 4.13
N ASN A 367 7.88 -6.81 4.39
CA ASN A 367 8.68 -7.83 3.73
C ASN A 367 9.34 -8.71 4.80
N TRP A 368 8.78 -9.89 4.99
CA TRP A 368 9.27 -10.86 5.96
C TRP A 368 9.15 -12.27 5.41
N SER A 369 10.28 -12.89 5.09
CA SER A 369 10.31 -14.25 4.56
C SER A 369 11.65 -14.91 4.89
N PRO A 370 11.85 -15.33 6.15
CA PRO A 370 13.10 -15.95 6.58
C PRO A 370 13.56 -17.14 5.71
N PRO A 371 12.67 -18.02 5.19
CA PRO A 371 13.08 -19.14 4.36
C PRO A 371 13.77 -18.73 3.03
N PHE A 372 13.51 -17.51 2.55
CA PHE A 372 14.05 -17.00 1.30
C PHE A 372 15.00 -15.82 1.49
N GLN A 373 15.43 -15.57 2.74
CA GLN A 373 16.42 -14.53 3.02
C GLN A 373 17.80 -14.98 2.53
N GLY A 374 18.42 -14.14 1.69
CA GLY A 374 19.77 -14.33 1.21
C GLY A 374 20.82 -13.79 2.19
N PRO A 375 22.11 -14.04 1.91
CA PRO A 375 23.20 -13.52 2.73
C PRO A 375 23.26 -11.97 2.68
N PHE A 376 23.79 -11.39 3.74
CA PHE A 376 23.98 -9.94 3.88
C PHE A 376 25.25 -9.44 3.18
N GLU A 377 25.40 -9.76 1.90
CA GLU A 377 26.52 -9.29 1.09
C GLU A 377 26.59 -7.76 1.05
N ALA A 378 27.80 -7.21 1.01
CA ALA A 378 28.08 -5.77 1.03
C ALA A 378 27.54 -4.99 2.26
N ARG A 379 27.05 -5.68 3.30
CA ARG A 379 26.56 -5.08 4.55
C ARG A 379 27.39 -5.48 5.76
N ILE A 380 28.59 -6.01 5.50
CA ILE A 380 29.57 -6.49 6.49
C ILE A 380 30.86 -5.68 6.40
N GLY A 381 31.40 -5.28 7.53
CA GLY A 381 32.68 -4.57 7.65
C GLY A 381 32.58 -3.04 7.54
N GLY A 382 33.66 -2.35 7.91
CA GLY A 382 33.77 -0.90 7.87
C GLY A 382 32.69 -0.17 8.70
N GLU A 383 32.16 0.89 8.16
CA GLU A 383 31.10 1.69 8.78
C GLU A 383 29.78 0.93 8.97
N ASN A 384 29.58 -0.17 8.24
CA ASN A 384 28.38 -1.01 8.33
C ASN A 384 28.43 -2.06 9.43
N GLN A 385 29.52 -2.17 10.19
CA GLN A 385 29.71 -3.24 11.19
C GLN A 385 28.64 -3.23 12.28
N THR A 386 28.16 -2.04 12.69
CA THR A 386 27.07 -1.90 13.66
C THR A 386 25.68 -2.05 13.03
N ALA A 387 25.53 -1.79 11.72
CA ALA A 387 24.24 -1.80 11.05
C ALA A 387 23.60 -3.20 11.02
N LEU A 388 24.38 -4.25 10.76
CA LEU A 388 23.90 -5.63 10.78
C LEU A 388 23.49 -6.07 12.19
N GLY A 389 24.25 -5.69 13.22
CA GLY A 389 23.90 -5.97 14.61
C GLY A 389 22.60 -5.26 15.03
N ASN A 390 22.43 -4.01 14.63
CA ASN A 390 21.20 -3.24 14.86
C ASN A 390 20.01 -3.87 14.13
N TYR A 391 20.21 -4.30 12.88
CA TYR A 391 19.17 -5.02 12.14
C TYR A 391 18.79 -6.31 12.85
N LEU A 392 19.74 -7.12 13.28
CA LEU A 392 19.48 -8.37 13.99
C LEU A 392 18.66 -8.15 15.27
N ALA A 393 19.01 -7.13 16.06
CA ALA A 393 18.25 -6.78 17.26
C ALA A 393 16.83 -6.33 16.94
N ALA A 394 16.66 -5.52 15.90
CA ALA A 394 15.36 -5.05 15.44
C ALA A 394 14.49 -6.19 14.85
N ALA A 395 15.10 -7.08 14.06
CA ALA A 395 14.45 -8.26 13.51
C ALA A 395 13.98 -9.23 14.59
N HIS A 396 14.82 -9.47 15.61
CA HIS A 396 14.45 -10.29 16.77
C HIS A 396 13.25 -9.69 17.56
N ALA A 397 13.28 -8.38 17.81
CA ALA A 397 12.17 -7.70 18.47
C ALA A 397 10.87 -7.76 17.65
N PHE A 398 10.97 -7.66 16.33
CA PHE A 398 9.83 -7.75 15.43
C PHE A 398 9.28 -9.18 15.33
N GLU A 399 10.16 -10.17 15.17
CA GLU A 399 9.79 -11.59 15.16
C GLU A 399 9.04 -11.99 16.41
N LYS A 400 9.51 -11.56 17.60
CA LYS A 400 8.83 -11.80 18.87
C LYS A 400 7.39 -11.26 18.88
N LEU A 401 7.15 -10.10 18.28
CA LEU A 401 5.80 -9.54 18.15
C LEU A 401 4.95 -10.29 17.12
N LEU A 402 5.55 -10.72 16.00
CA LEU A 402 4.87 -11.48 14.97
C LEU A 402 4.41 -12.86 15.46
N SER A 403 5.25 -13.54 16.27
CA SER A 403 5.05 -14.91 16.72
C SER A 403 4.38 -15.01 18.10
N ALA A 404 4.08 -13.88 18.75
CA ALA A 404 3.38 -13.87 20.03
C ALA A 404 2.00 -14.55 19.91
N GLU A 405 1.66 -15.42 20.86
CA GLU A 405 0.43 -16.22 20.81
C GLU A 405 -0.84 -15.37 20.69
N GLU A 406 -0.84 -14.22 21.35
CA GLU A 406 -1.93 -13.24 21.30
C GLU A 406 -2.07 -12.55 19.93
N ASN A 407 -1.09 -12.67 19.03
CA ASN A 407 -1.10 -12.10 17.69
C ASN A 407 -1.34 -13.15 16.59
N LEU A 408 -1.42 -14.43 16.95
CA LEU A 408 -1.59 -15.53 16.01
C LEU A 408 -3.06 -15.95 15.91
N TYR A 409 -3.64 -15.79 14.74
CA TYR A 409 -4.92 -16.39 14.38
C TYR A 409 -4.67 -17.75 13.71
N GLU A 410 -5.04 -18.83 14.40
CA GLU A 410 -4.83 -20.19 13.93
C GLU A 410 -6.15 -20.80 13.45
N TYR A 411 -6.14 -21.37 12.25
CA TYR A 411 -7.29 -22.03 11.68
C TYR A 411 -6.87 -23.22 10.80
N ARG A 412 -7.55 -24.35 10.94
CA ARG A 412 -7.39 -25.51 10.08
C ARG A 412 -8.41 -25.44 8.95
N LEU A 413 -7.94 -25.14 7.74
CA LEU A 413 -8.80 -25.15 6.55
C LEU A 413 -9.38 -26.55 6.32
N GLU A 414 -10.68 -26.61 6.15
CA GLU A 414 -11.43 -27.83 5.78
C GLU A 414 -11.58 -27.93 4.25
N GLU A 415 -11.95 -29.14 3.76
CA GLU A 415 -12.23 -29.35 2.34
C GLU A 415 -13.39 -28.45 1.90
N GLY A 416 -13.25 -27.73 0.78
CA GLY A 416 -14.24 -26.77 0.30
C GLY A 416 -14.15 -25.37 0.93
N GLU A 417 -13.05 -25.06 1.60
CA GLU A 417 -12.77 -23.71 2.09
C GLU A 417 -11.64 -23.03 1.32
N CYS A 418 -11.69 -21.71 1.20
CA CYS A 418 -10.65 -20.91 0.59
C CYS A 418 -10.33 -19.70 1.47
N VAL A 419 -9.06 -19.50 1.78
CA VAL A 419 -8.57 -18.29 2.42
C VAL A 419 -7.98 -17.36 1.38
N ILE A 420 -8.25 -16.05 1.53
CA ILE A 420 -7.67 -14.96 0.74
C ILE A 420 -7.02 -14.00 1.70
N PHE A 421 -5.77 -13.64 1.48
CA PHE A 421 -5.08 -12.69 2.35
C PHE A 421 -4.13 -11.77 1.59
N ASP A 422 -3.91 -10.58 2.18
CA ASP A 422 -2.94 -9.59 1.72
C ASP A 422 -1.52 -10.09 2.06
N ASN A 423 -0.84 -10.63 1.07
CA ASN A 423 0.53 -11.18 1.19
C ASN A 423 1.60 -10.12 1.49
N ARG A 424 1.23 -8.83 1.49
CA ARG A 424 2.14 -7.72 1.81
C ARG A 424 1.86 -7.14 3.20
N ARG A 425 0.88 -7.72 3.93
CA ARG A 425 0.47 -7.34 5.27
C ARG A 425 0.33 -8.54 6.21
N VAL A 426 -0.37 -9.59 5.77
CA VAL A 426 -0.66 -10.75 6.61
C VAL A 426 0.38 -11.83 6.36
N LEU A 427 1.18 -12.12 7.37
CA LEU A 427 2.07 -13.27 7.37
C LEU A 427 1.27 -14.54 7.54
N HIS A 428 1.67 -15.57 6.82
CA HIS A 428 1.08 -16.88 6.94
C HIS A 428 2.12 -17.95 7.27
N ALA A 429 1.64 -19.02 7.91
CA ALA A 429 2.48 -20.11 8.36
C ALA A 429 1.67 -21.40 8.40
N ARG A 430 2.34 -22.52 8.60
CA ARG A 430 1.71 -23.84 8.67
C ARG A 430 2.39 -24.71 9.70
N ARG A 431 1.60 -25.35 10.56
CA ARG A 431 2.08 -26.40 11.45
C ARG A 431 2.55 -27.60 10.64
N ALA A 432 3.51 -28.34 11.19
CA ALA A 432 3.89 -29.64 10.67
C ALA A 432 2.69 -30.60 10.68
N PHE A 433 2.59 -31.45 9.69
CA PHE A 433 1.56 -32.46 9.59
C PHE A 433 2.16 -33.82 9.19
N ASP A 434 1.39 -34.89 9.36
CA ASP A 434 1.81 -36.24 9.01
C ASP A 434 1.17 -36.66 7.68
N ALA A 435 1.93 -36.54 6.60
CA ALA A 435 1.47 -36.90 5.26
C ALA A 435 1.20 -38.41 5.09
N SER A 436 1.69 -39.29 5.99
CA SER A 436 1.42 -40.70 5.95
C SER A 436 0.00 -41.07 6.41
N LYS A 437 -0.65 -40.16 7.16
CA LYS A 437 -1.99 -40.35 7.75
C LYS A 437 -3.13 -39.74 6.95
N GLY A 438 -2.84 -39.09 5.83
CA GLY A 438 -3.85 -38.51 4.97
C GLY A 438 -3.30 -37.47 4.00
N GLU A 439 -4.04 -37.21 2.94
CA GLU A 439 -3.68 -36.21 1.96
C GLU A 439 -4.01 -34.79 2.46
N ARG A 440 -3.08 -33.86 2.21
CA ARG A 440 -3.31 -32.42 2.33
C ARG A 440 -2.96 -31.78 0.99
N TRP A 441 -3.96 -31.14 0.37
CA TRP A 441 -3.80 -30.48 -0.91
C TRP A 441 -4.50 -29.14 -0.93
N LEU A 442 -3.72 -28.07 -1.07
CA LEU A 442 -4.22 -26.74 -1.35
C LEU A 442 -3.87 -26.35 -2.79
N LYS A 443 -4.80 -25.70 -3.47
CA LYS A 443 -4.58 -25.06 -4.76
C LYS A 443 -4.44 -23.57 -4.54
N GLY A 444 -3.33 -23.00 -5.02
CA GLY A 444 -2.99 -21.58 -4.83
C GLY A 444 -3.13 -20.74 -6.09
N ALA A 445 -3.43 -19.46 -5.91
CA ALA A 445 -3.39 -18.42 -6.95
C ALA A 445 -2.96 -17.09 -6.36
N TYR A 446 -2.46 -16.20 -7.21
CA TYR A 446 -2.08 -14.82 -6.84
C TYR A 446 -2.84 -13.79 -7.65
N VAL A 447 -3.04 -12.59 -7.04
CA VAL A 447 -3.60 -11.40 -7.70
C VAL A 447 -2.72 -10.19 -7.33
N ASP A 448 -2.45 -9.33 -8.30
CA ASP A 448 -1.67 -8.11 -8.10
C ASP A 448 -2.49 -6.97 -7.48
N ASP A 449 -1.80 -6.02 -6.86
CA ASP A 449 -2.38 -4.83 -6.22
C ASP A 449 -3.17 -3.96 -7.20
N ASP A 450 -2.64 -3.71 -8.40
CA ASP A 450 -3.34 -2.92 -9.44
C ASP A 450 -4.71 -3.50 -9.75
N VAL A 451 -4.79 -4.83 -9.89
CA VAL A 451 -6.03 -5.55 -10.20
C VAL A 451 -7.03 -5.46 -9.05
N PHE A 452 -6.56 -5.69 -7.83
CA PHE A 452 -7.38 -5.62 -6.62
C PHE A 452 -7.94 -4.22 -6.39
N PHE A 453 -7.08 -3.19 -6.37
CA PHE A 453 -7.52 -1.82 -6.12
C PHE A 453 -8.38 -1.26 -7.23
N SER A 454 -8.14 -1.63 -8.49
CA SER A 454 -9.01 -1.27 -9.61
C SER A 454 -10.43 -1.83 -9.41
N LYS A 455 -10.55 -3.13 -9.08
CA LYS A 455 -11.85 -3.76 -8.82
C LYS A 455 -12.56 -3.11 -7.64
N LEU A 456 -11.84 -2.88 -6.53
CA LEU A 456 -12.41 -2.28 -5.33
C LEU A 456 -12.98 -0.89 -5.63
N ARG A 457 -12.25 -0.03 -6.35
CA ARG A 457 -12.72 1.32 -6.75
C ARG A 457 -13.96 1.25 -7.62
N VAL A 458 -13.99 0.37 -8.64
CA VAL A 458 -15.17 0.20 -9.52
C VAL A 458 -16.40 -0.21 -8.72
N LEU A 459 -16.27 -1.12 -7.76
CA LEU A 459 -17.36 -1.53 -6.90
C LEU A 459 -17.75 -0.43 -5.91
N GLU A 460 -16.79 0.29 -5.36
CA GLU A 460 -17.05 1.43 -4.48
C GLU A 460 -17.84 2.54 -5.20
N GLU A 461 -17.48 2.86 -6.44
CA GLU A 461 -18.25 3.79 -7.29
C GLU A 461 -19.70 3.34 -7.48
N ARG A 462 -19.88 2.05 -7.73
CA ARG A 462 -21.21 1.49 -7.97
C ARG A 462 -22.10 1.49 -6.72
N TYR A 463 -21.55 1.18 -5.55
CA TYR A 463 -22.33 0.95 -4.33
C TYR A 463 -22.32 2.12 -3.34
N ARG A 464 -21.30 2.96 -3.34
CA ARG A 464 -21.18 4.12 -2.44
C ARG A 464 -21.28 5.48 -3.13
N GLY A 465 -21.36 5.49 -4.46
CA GLY A 465 -21.36 6.68 -5.29
C GLY A 465 -20.09 6.83 -6.12
N LYS A 466 -20.22 7.54 -7.25
CA LYS A 466 -19.16 7.62 -8.26
C LYS A 466 -17.85 8.17 -7.70
N TRP A 467 -16.80 7.38 -7.84
CA TRP A 467 -15.43 7.87 -7.96
C TRP A 467 -15.34 8.58 -9.31
N THR A 468 -15.60 9.84 -9.34
CA THR A 468 -15.20 10.66 -10.48
C THR A 468 -13.92 11.37 -10.09
N ALA A 469 -13.15 11.85 -11.07
CA ALA A 469 -12.13 12.86 -10.81
C ALA A 469 -12.72 14.08 -10.04
N GLU A 470 -14.03 14.14 -9.93
CA GLU A 470 -14.82 15.17 -9.23
C GLU A 470 -15.37 14.69 -7.86
N GLY A 471 -15.17 13.41 -7.49
CA GLY A 471 -15.47 12.82 -6.21
C GLY A 471 -16.78 12.07 -6.06
N VAL A 472 -16.95 11.50 -4.85
CA VAL A 472 -18.12 10.69 -4.52
C VAL A 472 -19.38 11.55 -4.47
N VAL A 473 -20.15 11.54 -5.54
CA VAL A 473 -21.56 11.96 -5.48
C VAL A 473 -22.32 10.81 -4.83
N ARG A 474 -22.78 10.99 -3.61
CA ARG A 474 -23.68 10.04 -2.95
C ARG A 474 -25.01 10.08 -3.67
N HIS A 475 -25.25 9.12 -4.55
CA HIS A 475 -26.63 8.84 -4.93
C HIS A 475 -27.31 8.17 -3.72
N ALA A 476 -28.32 8.82 -3.19
CA ALA A 476 -29.21 8.17 -2.24
C ALA A 476 -29.71 6.89 -2.90
N VAL A 477 -29.37 5.75 -2.31
CA VAL A 477 -29.94 4.46 -2.68
C VAL A 477 -31.43 4.58 -2.42
N LYS A 478 -32.25 4.53 -3.48
CA LYS A 478 -33.70 4.39 -3.39
C LYS A 478 -34.02 2.97 -2.97
#